data_1806cf45ad43df09d3a45f4c99be0f28
#
_entry.id   1806cf45ad43df09d3a45f4c99be0f28
#
_cell.length_a   1.000
_cell.length_b   1.000
_cell.length_c   1.000
_cell.angle_alpha   90.00
_cell.angle_beta   90.00
_cell.angle_gamma   90.00
#
_symmetry.space_group_name_H-M   'P 1'
#
loop_
_entity.id
_entity.type
_entity.pdbx_description
1 polymer ?
#
loop_
_entity_poly.entity_id
_entity_poly.type
_entity_poly.pdbx_seq_one_letter_code
_entity_poly.pdbx_strand_id
1 'polypeptide(L)'
;RSTIRTLKADYLAGDDIEYDAATAAGYAIYHLPAYYAAIGYVLATLTERGLLPASLRVLDVGAGVGGPALGLHDFVFGETDDREPTAGLVDYHAVEPSAAADVLDRVLGETSRNFRSTIHRSTIEAFEYDAGDTDDPFDLLIFGNVCNELDDPVAVVEDSLSHLADDGTILLLEPADRNTAIELREIERAIAGGDTDATVYAPTLRLWDGAEPDDRGWSFDVRPEIAVPA
;
A
#
# COMPACT_ATOMS: atom_id res chain seq x y z
N ARG A 1 22.47 -2.82 11.62
CA ARG A 1 21.90 -3.67 12.71
C ARG A 1 21.57 -2.89 13.98
N SER A 2 22.34 -1.86 14.34
CA SER A 2 22.02 -0.97 15.49
C SER A 2 20.77 -0.14 15.17
N THR A 3 20.73 0.51 14.02
CA THR A 3 19.62 1.33 13.53
C THR A 3 18.27 0.56 13.55
N ILE A 4 18.26 -0.67 13.03
CA ILE A 4 17.05 -1.52 13.02
C ILE A 4 16.57 -1.86 14.44
N ARG A 5 17.50 -2.05 15.40
CA ARG A 5 17.11 -2.32 16.80
C ARG A 5 16.51 -1.10 17.47
N THR A 6 17.07 0.08 17.20
CA THR A 6 16.56 1.36 17.72
C THR A 6 15.16 1.59 17.13
N LEU A 7 15.01 1.53 15.83
CA LEU A 7 13.73 1.65 15.12
C LEU A 7 12.65 0.73 15.70
N LYS A 8 13.00 -0.54 15.91
CA LYS A 8 12.06 -1.50 16.52
C LYS A 8 11.70 -1.16 17.97
N ALA A 9 12.65 -0.62 18.72
CA ALA A 9 12.39 -0.22 20.10
C ALA A 9 11.48 1.00 20.16
N ASP A 10 11.71 1.99 19.30
CA ASP A 10 10.94 3.22 19.18
C ASP A 10 9.50 2.91 18.72
N TYR A 11 9.34 2.06 17.69
CA TYR A 11 8.04 1.57 17.25
C TYR A 11 7.25 0.86 18.35
N LEU A 12 7.90 -0.03 19.12
CA LEU A 12 7.25 -0.75 20.24
C LEU A 12 6.95 0.17 21.44
N ALA A 13 7.66 1.29 21.56
CA ALA A 13 7.41 2.30 22.59
C ALA A 13 6.28 3.27 22.21
N GLY A 14 5.88 3.30 20.93
CA GLY A 14 4.95 4.28 20.39
C GLY A 14 5.56 5.67 20.23
N ASP A 15 6.90 5.72 20.11
CA ASP A 15 7.62 6.97 19.87
C ASP A 15 7.58 7.34 18.37
N ASP A 16 7.57 8.65 18.07
CA ASP A 16 7.63 9.14 16.69
C ASP A 16 8.91 8.69 16.01
N ILE A 17 8.79 8.09 14.83
CA ILE A 17 9.93 7.63 14.05
C ILE A 17 10.39 8.73 13.12
N GLU A 18 11.61 9.23 13.33
CA GLU A 18 12.25 10.13 12.38
C GLU A 18 12.91 9.31 11.25
N TYR A 19 12.35 9.41 10.04
CA TYR A 19 12.87 8.75 8.85
C TYR A 19 14.03 9.55 8.23
N ASP A 20 15.20 9.50 8.87
CA ASP A 20 16.44 9.98 8.25
C ASP A 20 16.99 8.98 7.21
N ALA A 21 18.04 9.36 6.48
CA ALA A 21 18.62 8.51 5.44
C ALA A 21 19.14 7.15 5.96
N ALA A 22 19.60 7.07 7.21
CA ALA A 22 20.11 5.83 7.80
C ALA A 22 18.94 4.91 8.21
N THR A 23 17.88 5.49 8.74
CA THR A 23 16.63 4.81 9.07
C THR A 23 15.96 4.27 7.81
N ALA A 24 15.84 5.09 6.76
CA ALA A 24 15.30 4.67 5.47
C ALA A 24 16.08 3.51 4.85
N ALA A 25 17.41 3.56 4.86
CA ALA A 25 18.25 2.45 4.39
C ALA A 25 18.09 1.17 5.24
N GLY A 26 17.95 1.32 6.55
CA GLY A 26 17.67 0.20 7.47
C GLY A 26 16.31 -0.43 7.20
N TYR A 27 15.31 0.39 6.98
CA TYR A 27 13.94 0.01 6.64
C TYR A 27 13.89 -0.75 5.31
N ALA A 28 14.60 -0.24 4.28
CA ALA A 28 14.71 -0.91 2.99
C ALA A 28 15.28 -2.34 3.12
N ILE A 29 16.33 -2.54 3.93
CA ILE A 29 16.93 -3.86 4.09
C ILE A 29 16.00 -4.84 4.83
N TYR A 30 15.21 -4.35 5.78
CA TYR A 30 14.44 -5.20 6.69
C TYR A 30 13.00 -5.41 6.24
N HIS A 31 12.31 -4.37 5.80
CA HIS A 31 10.87 -4.39 5.51
C HIS A 31 10.54 -4.51 4.03
N LEU A 32 11.33 -3.89 3.12
CA LEU A 32 11.04 -3.91 1.70
C LEU A 32 10.80 -5.32 1.14
N PRO A 33 11.61 -6.36 1.47
CA PRO A 33 11.37 -7.69 0.92
C PRO A 33 10.02 -8.31 1.33
N ALA A 34 9.56 -8.03 2.56
CA ALA A 34 8.28 -8.53 3.04
C ALA A 34 7.11 -7.82 2.35
N TYR A 35 7.18 -6.51 2.20
CA TYR A 35 6.13 -5.72 1.54
C TYR A 35 6.06 -5.97 0.04
N TYR A 36 7.23 -6.14 -0.60
CA TYR A 36 7.34 -6.63 -1.97
C TYR A 36 6.58 -7.94 -2.17
N ALA A 37 6.80 -8.93 -1.28
CA ALA A 37 6.14 -10.21 -1.40
C ALA A 37 4.64 -10.13 -1.09
N ALA A 38 4.24 -9.37 -0.08
CA ALA A 38 2.84 -9.28 0.36
C ALA A 38 1.93 -8.70 -0.71
N ILE A 39 2.35 -7.62 -1.39
CA ILE A 39 1.53 -6.98 -2.42
C ILE A 39 1.21 -7.94 -3.57
N GLY A 40 2.15 -8.81 -3.95
CA GLY A 40 1.96 -9.76 -5.04
C GLY A 40 0.76 -10.71 -4.83
N TYR A 41 0.49 -11.12 -3.59
CA TYR A 41 -0.66 -11.97 -3.27
C TYR A 41 -1.99 -11.25 -3.44
N VAL A 42 -2.03 -9.99 -3.03
CA VAL A 42 -3.24 -9.18 -3.17
C VAL A 42 -3.51 -8.85 -4.63
N LEU A 43 -2.47 -8.47 -5.37
CA LEU A 43 -2.58 -8.22 -6.82
C LEU A 43 -3.04 -9.46 -7.59
N ALA A 44 -2.58 -10.65 -7.19
CA ALA A 44 -3.07 -11.90 -7.78
C ALA A 44 -4.60 -12.07 -7.56
N THR A 45 -5.07 -11.80 -6.35
CA THR A 45 -6.51 -11.84 -6.03
C THR A 45 -7.30 -10.81 -6.85
N LEU A 46 -6.79 -9.58 -7.00
CA LEU A 46 -7.44 -8.55 -7.81
C LEU A 46 -7.48 -8.95 -9.30
N THR A 47 -6.39 -9.51 -9.81
CA THR A 47 -6.33 -10.01 -11.20
C THR A 47 -7.33 -11.14 -11.46
N GLU A 48 -7.41 -12.12 -10.57
CA GLU A 48 -8.39 -13.22 -10.66
C GLU A 48 -9.83 -12.73 -10.69
N ARG A 49 -10.10 -11.58 -10.10
CA ARG A 49 -11.43 -10.93 -10.08
C ARG A 49 -11.65 -9.92 -11.22
N GLY A 50 -10.65 -9.71 -12.05
CA GLY A 50 -10.73 -8.75 -13.15
C GLY A 50 -10.74 -7.28 -12.72
N LEU A 51 -10.16 -6.98 -11.55
CA LEU A 51 -10.14 -5.65 -10.95
C LEU A 51 -8.89 -4.82 -11.30
N LEU A 52 -7.97 -5.38 -12.10
CA LEU A 52 -6.80 -4.65 -12.58
C LEU A 52 -6.91 -4.44 -14.09
N PRO A 53 -7.02 -3.19 -14.58
CA PRO A 53 -7.06 -2.90 -16.01
C PRO A 53 -5.68 -3.11 -16.68
N ALA A 54 -5.68 -3.23 -18.01
CA ALA A 54 -4.45 -3.44 -18.79
C ALA A 54 -3.52 -2.20 -18.81
N SER A 55 -4.06 -1.02 -18.57
CA SER A 55 -3.31 0.20 -18.29
C SER A 55 -3.71 0.63 -16.90
N LEU A 56 -2.75 0.83 -16.01
CA LEU A 56 -3.02 1.00 -14.59
C LEU A 56 -2.44 2.33 -14.12
N ARG A 57 -3.28 3.18 -13.55
CA ARG A 57 -2.87 4.38 -12.83
C ARG A 57 -2.96 4.13 -11.34
N VAL A 58 -1.85 4.36 -10.64
CA VAL A 58 -1.70 4.01 -9.23
C VAL A 58 -1.30 5.21 -8.40
N LEU A 59 -1.97 5.42 -7.28
CA LEU A 59 -1.55 6.32 -6.22
C LEU A 59 -1.15 5.47 -5.00
N ASP A 60 0.12 5.54 -4.61
CA ASP A 60 0.67 4.86 -3.44
C ASP A 60 0.92 5.90 -2.35
N VAL A 61 0.12 5.85 -1.30
CA VAL A 61 0.16 6.78 -0.17
C VAL A 61 1.08 6.24 0.90
N GLY A 62 2.08 7.04 1.28
CA GLY A 62 3.12 6.59 2.18
C GLY A 62 3.99 5.50 1.54
N ALA A 63 4.45 5.73 0.30
CA ALA A 63 5.16 4.74 -0.51
C ALA A 63 6.47 4.23 0.12
N GLY A 64 6.99 4.94 1.12
CA GLY A 64 8.15 4.55 1.89
C GLY A 64 9.38 4.31 1.01
N VAL A 65 10.00 3.16 1.19
CA VAL A 65 11.19 2.75 0.42
C VAL A 65 10.87 1.95 -0.85
N GLY A 66 9.58 1.83 -1.24
CA GLY A 66 9.16 1.26 -2.51
C GLY A 66 8.95 -0.25 -2.54
N GLY A 67 8.67 -0.89 -1.41
CA GLY A 67 8.33 -2.32 -1.37
C GLY A 67 7.11 -2.65 -2.24
N PRO A 68 5.95 -2.00 -2.04
CA PRO A 68 4.78 -2.17 -2.88
C PRO A 68 5.03 -1.81 -4.34
N ALA A 69 5.79 -0.75 -4.62
CA ALA A 69 6.13 -0.32 -5.99
C ALA A 69 6.86 -1.40 -6.78
N LEU A 70 7.92 -1.99 -6.20
CA LEU A 70 8.67 -3.09 -6.82
C LEU A 70 7.82 -4.34 -6.97
N GLY A 71 7.03 -4.67 -5.94
CA GLY A 71 6.13 -5.82 -6.00
C GLY A 71 5.09 -5.68 -7.11
N LEU A 72 4.53 -4.50 -7.28
CA LEU A 72 3.61 -4.19 -8.39
C LEU A 72 4.33 -4.27 -9.74
N HIS A 73 5.53 -3.66 -9.86
CA HIS A 73 6.32 -3.71 -11.09
C HIS A 73 6.56 -5.16 -11.53
N ASP A 74 7.11 -5.98 -10.65
CA ASP A 74 7.45 -7.38 -10.99
C ASP A 74 6.18 -8.24 -11.18
N PHE A 75 5.10 -7.90 -10.48
CA PHE A 75 3.81 -8.56 -10.71
C PHE A 75 3.28 -8.31 -12.12
N VAL A 76 3.40 -7.07 -12.60
CA VAL A 76 2.83 -6.64 -13.90
C VAL A 76 3.74 -7.01 -15.07
N PHE A 77 5.06 -6.85 -14.92
CA PHE A 77 6.04 -6.98 -16.00
C PHE A 77 7.00 -8.15 -15.83
N GLY A 78 7.01 -8.80 -14.65
CA GLY A 78 7.88 -9.93 -14.40
C GLY A 78 7.49 -11.14 -15.22
N GLU A 79 8.49 -11.78 -15.84
CA GLU A 79 8.34 -13.09 -16.46
C GLU A 79 8.35 -14.16 -15.37
N THR A 80 7.20 -14.75 -15.09
CA THR A 80 7.11 -16.01 -14.34
C THR A 80 6.74 -17.12 -15.30
N ASP A 81 7.26 -18.32 -15.07
CA ASP A 81 7.13 -19.49 -15.98
C ASP A 81 5.69 -19.80 -16.43
N ASP A 82 4.69 -19.30 -15.72
CA ASP A 82 3.28 -19.59 -15.94
C ASP A 82 2.38 -18.36 -16.14
N ARG A 83 2.94 -17.14 -16.24
CA ARG A 83 2.10 -15.93 -16.32
C ARG A 83 2.58 -14.94 -17.38
N GLU A 84 1.65 -14.58 -18.26
CA GLU A 84 1.82 -13.47 -19.19
C GLU A 84 1.75 -12.11 -18.44
N PRO A 85 2.45 -11.07 -18.91
CA PRO A 85 2.33 -9.72 -18.35
C PRO A 85 0.87 -9.27 -18.29
N THR A 86 0.44 -8.71 -17.16
CA THR A 86 -0.97 -8.37 -16.92
C THR A 86 -1.34 -6.99 -17.39
N ALA A 87 -0.38 -6.08 -17.52
CA ALA A 87 -0.62 -4.71 -17.99
C ALA A 87 0.43 -4.27 -19.03
N GLY A 88 0.04 -3.36 -19.90
CA GLY A 88 0.92 -2.77 -20.91
C GLY A 88 1.66 -1.52 -20.42
N LEU A 89 1.07 -0.78 -19.48
CA LEU A 89 1.58 0.48 -18.95
C LEU A 89 1.13 0.65 -17.50
N VAL A 90 2.04 1.12 -16.64
CA VAL A 90 1.72 1.59 -15.29
C VAL A 90 2.16 3.05 -15.19
N ASP A 91 1.23 3.91 -14.72
CA ASP A 91 1.47 5.30 -14.34
C ASP A 91 1.37 5.38 -12.81
N TYR A 92 2.52 5.41 -12.15
CA TYR A 92 2.65 5.24 -10.71
C TYR A 92 3.01 6.56 -10.03
N HIS A 93 2.13 7.02 -9.15
CA HIS A 93 2.31 8.21 -8.34
C HIS A 93 2.53 7.81 -6.88
N ALA A 94 3.71 8.13 -6.36
CA ALA A 94 4.08 7.87 -4.98
C ALA A 94 3.99 9.16 -4.16
N VAL A 95 3.30 9.13 -3.03
CA VAL A 95 3.28 10.22 -2.04
C VAL A 95 4.13 9.80 -0.86
N GLU A 96 5.26 10.51 -0.63
CA GLU A 96 6.21 10.18 0.42
C GLU A 96 6.94 11.45 0.91
N PRO A 97 6.64 11.95 2.13
CA PRO A 97 7.20 13.19 2.64
C PRO A 97 8.63 13.06 3.17
N SER A 98 9.05 11.87 3.58
CA SER A 98 10.28 11.62 4.34
C SER A 98 11.51 11.43 3.46
N ALA A 99 12.67 11.23 4.08
CA ALA A 99 13.91 10.86 3.39
C ALA A 99 13.84 9.47 2.72
N ALA A 100 12.82 8.67 2.99
CA ALA A 100 12.56 7.41 2.28
C ALA A 100 12.35 7.63 0.79
N ALA A 101 11.82 8.79 0.38
CA ALA A 101 11.67 9.19 -1.01
C ALA A 101 12.99 9.16 -1.82
N ASP A 102 14.15 9.34 -1.19
CA ASP A 102 15.45 9.24 -1.87
C ASP A 102 15.85 7.77 -2.14
N VAL A 103 15.41 6.85 -1.31
CA VAL A 103 15.58 5.41 -1.54
C VAL A 103 14.59 4.95 -2.61
N LEU A 104 13.34 5.39 -2.51
CA LEU A 104 12.28 5.13 -3.48
C LEU A 104 12.69 5.57 -4.90
N ASP A 105 13.25 6.77 -5.06
CA ASP A 105 13.72 7.28 -6.36
C ASP A 105 14.74 6.35 -7.01
N ARG A 106 15.67 5.81 -6.22
CA ARG A 106 16.67 4.84 -6.72
C ARG A 106 16.03 3.51 -7.10
N VAL A 107 15.06 3.05 -6.29
CA VAL A 107 14.31 1.81 -6.53
C VAL A 107 13.51 1.93 -7.82
N LEU A 108 12.79 3.02 -8.00
CA LEU A 108 11.99 3.28 -9.20
C LEU A 108 12.85 3.48 -10.45
N GLY A 109 14.08 3.98 -10.29
CA GLY A 109 15.06 4.12 -11.37
C GLY A 109 15.48 2.78 -12.01
N GLU A 110 15.29 1.65 -11.31
CA GLU A 110 15.58 0.30 -11.82
C GLU A 110 14.39 -0.38 -12.50
N THR A 111 13.22 0.27 -12.51
CA THR A 111 12.01 -0.29 -13.13
C THR A 111 12.02 -0.16 -14.65
N SER A 112 11.14 -0.89 -15.32
CA SER A 112 11.03 -0.87 -16.77
C SER A 112 10.46 0.45 -17.28
N ARG A 113 10.74 0.78 -18.55
CA ARG A 113 10.23 2.01 -19.21
C ARG A 113 8.69 2.11 -19.25
N ASN A 114 8.00 0.99 -19.10
CA ASN A 114 6.54 0.93 -19.10
C ASN A 114 5.95 1.14 -17.69
N PHE A 115 6.81 1.22 -16.67
CA PHE A 115 6.48 1.66 -15.33
C PHE A 115 6.91 3.11 -15.18
N ARG A 116 6.02 4.04 -15.48
CA ARG A 116 6.28 5.48 -15.32
C ARG A 116 6.01 5.86 -13.90
N SER A 117 6.94 6.54 -13.25
CA SER A 117 6.80 6.92 -11.85
C SER A 117 6.99 8.41 -11.63
N THR A 118 6.19 8.96 -10.71
CA THR A 118 6.31 10.33 -10.20
C THR A 118 6.30 10.27 -8.68
N ILE A 119 7.26 10.93 -8.03
CA ILE A 119 7.33 11.02 -6.56
C ILE A 119 6.90 12.40 -6.11
N HIS A 120 5.83 12.46 -5.32
CA HIS A 120 5.33 13.65 -4.67
C HIS A 120 5.88 13.69 -3.24
N ARG A 121 6.80 14.65 -2.99
CA ARG A 121 7.44 14.81 -1.69
C ARG A 121 6.57 15.68 -0.77
N SER A 122 5.41 15.17 -0.44
CA SER A 122 4.42 15.83 0.40
C SER A 122 3.72 14.80 1.28
N THR A 123 3.04 15.25 2.32
CA THR A 123 2.04 14.39 3.00
C THR A 123 0.82 14.24 2.10
N ILE A 124 -0.04 13.26 2.39
CA ILE A 124 -1.25 13.05 1.60
C ILE A 124 -2.23 14.21 1.74
N GLU A 125 -2.31 14.83 2.91
CA GLU A 125 -3.18 15.99 3.16
C GLU A 125 -2.74 17.26 2.39
N ALA A 126 -1.45 17.32 2.02
CA ALA A 126 -0.89 18.40 1.19
C ALA A 126 -0.72 17.99 -0.27
N PHE A 127 -1.14 16.77 -0.63
CA PHE A 127 -1.06 16.28 -1.98
C PHE A 127 -2.13 16.95 -2.84
N GLU A 128 -1.68 17.70 -3.83
CA GLU A 128 -2.54 18.25 -4.88
C GLU A 128 -2.17 17.55 -6.18
N TYR A 129 -3.11 16.78 -6.71
CA TYR A 129 -2.94 16.18 -8.01
C TYR A 129 -3.32 17.19 -9.09
N ASP A 130 -2.31 17.78 -9.72
CA ASP A 130 -2.50 18.57 -10.93
C ASP A 130 -2.44 17.64 -12.14
N ALA A 131 -3.62 17.22 -12.58
CA ALA A 131 -3.77 16.33 -13.72
C ALA A 131 -3.32 16.97 -15.05
N GLY A 132 -2.95 18.23 -15.05
CA GLY A 132 -2.65 18.98 -16.26
C GLY A 132 -3.86 19.01 -17.19
N ASP A 133 -3.70 18.48 -18.42
CA ASP A 133 -4.80 18.36 -19.38
C ASP A 133 -5.64 17.07 -19.24
N THR A 134 -5.31 16.18 -18.30
CA THR A 134 -6.03 14.92 -18.06
C THR A 134 -6.54 14.87 -16.63
N ASP A 135 -7.85 14.97 -16.48
CA ASP A 135 -8.58 14.84 -15.22
C ASP A 135 -8.86 13.35 -14.91
N ASP A 136 -7.91 12.48 -15.28
CA ASP A 136 -8.11 11.04 -15.20
C ASP A 136 -7.88 10.53 -13.77
N PRO A 137 -8.84 9.85 -13.15
CA PRO A 137 -8.72 9.30 -11.81
C PRO A 137 -7.74 8.11 -11.77
N PHE A 138 -7.39 7.66 -10.57
CA PHE A 138 -6.57 6.48 -10.35
C PHE A 138 -7.41 5.20 -10.37
N ASP A 139 -6.87 4.13 -10.96
CA ASP A 139 -7.50 2.81 -10.96
C ASP A 139 -7.24 2.06 -9.65
N LEU A 140 -6.13 2.37 -8.98
CA LEU A 140 -5.69 1.70 -7.74
C LEU A 140 -5.11 2.72 -6.77
N LEU A 141 -5.67 2.77 -5.57
CA LEU A 141 -5.06 3.43 -4.41
C LEU A 141 -4.40 2.37 -3.52
N ILE A 142 -3.17 2.62 -3.08
CA ILE A 142 -2.43 1.75 -2.16
C ILE A 142 -2.13 2.51 -0.88
N PHE A 143 -2.46 1.91 0.26
CA PHE A 143 -2.05 2.31 1.60
C PHE A 143 -1.32 1.11 2.20
N GLY A 144 0.01 1.12 2.10
CA GLY A 144 0.85 0.01 2.50
C GLY A 144 1.59 0.27 3.80
N ASN A 145 1.02 -0.11 4.94
CA ASN A 145 1.59 0.09 6.28
C ASN A 145 1.76 1.58 6.63
N VAL A 146 0.79 2.39 6.31
CA VAL A 146 0.79 3.84 6.54
C VAL A 146 -0.39 4.31 7.38
N CYS A 147 -1.52 3.58 7.39
CA CYS A 147 -2.71 4.03 8.11
C CYS A 147 -2.44 4.23 9.61
N ASN A 148 -1.63 3.37 10.20
CA ASN A 148 -1.24 3.47 11.60
C ASN A 148 -0.26 4.63 11.92
N GLU A 149 0.21 5.34 10.91
CA GLU A 149 1.07 6.55 11.03
C GLU A 149 0.28 7.85 10.82
N LEU A 150 -1.00 7.76 10.45
CA LEU A 150 -1.88 8.91 10.19
C LEU A 150 -2.62 9.34 11.46
N ASP A 151 -2.81 10.64 11.65
CA ASP A 151 -3.57 11.18 12.79
C ASP A 151 -5.06 10.82 12.73
N ASP A 152 -5.65 10.84 11.52
CA ASP A 152 -7.03 10.44 11.26
C ASP A 152 -7.09 9.59 9.97
N PRO A 153 -6.79 8.28 10.08
CA PRO A 153 -6.71 7.41 8.90
C PRO A 153 -8.07 7.25 8.20
N VAL A 154 -9.18 7.33 8.91
CA VAL A 154 -10.52 7.26 8.31
C VAL A 154 -10.75 8.45 7.39
N ALA A 155 -10.54 9.67 7.88
CA ALA A 155 -10.72 10.88 7.08
C ALA A 155 -9.79 10.91 5.87
N VAL A 156 -8.51 10.53 6.05
CA VAL A 156 -7.54 10.49 4.94
C VAL A 156 -7.95 9.49 3.86
N VAL A 157 -8.41 8.31 4.24
CA VAL A 157 -8.85 7.30 3.27
C VAL A 157 -10.14 7.76 2.56
N GLU A 158 -11.12 8.33 3.28
CA GLU A 158 -12.34 8.88 2.70
C GLU A 158 -12.04 10.00 1.69
N ASP A 159 -11.21 10.96 2.06
CA ASP A 159 -10.80 12.07 1.17
C ASP A 159 -10.09 11.56 -0.09
N SER A 160 -9.26 10.52 0.06
CA SER A 160 -8.52 9.91 -1.04
C SER A 160 -9.42 9.21 -2.06
N LEU A 161 -10.63 8.80 -1.69
CA LEU A 161 -11.60 8.22 -2.63
C LEU A 161 -11.99 9.19 -3.75
N SER A 162 -11.86 10.50 -3.53
CA SER A 162 -12.08 11.52 -4.57
C SER A 162 -11.12 11.42 -5.76
N HIS A 163 -9.98 10.76 -5.57
CA HIS A 163 -8.98 10.50 -6.60
C HIS A 163 -9.20 9.16 -7.32
N LEU A 164 -10.08 8.30 -6.81
CA LEU A 164 -10.32 6.97 -7.33
C LEU A 164 -11.35 6.99 -8.48
N ALA A 165 -11.14 6.17 -9.49
CA ALA A 165 -12.13 5.94 -10.54
C ALA A 165 -13.38 5.25 -9.99
N ASP A 166 -14.54 5.41 -10.65
CA ASP A 166 -15.82 4.82 -10.23
C ASP A 166 -15.75 3.28 -10.08
N ASP A 167 -14.91 2.62 -10.90
CA ASP A 167 -14.65 1.18 -10.86
C ASP A 167 -13.25 0.86 -10.28
N GLY A 168 -12.61 1.83 -9.66
CA GLY A 168 -11.28 1.70 -9.08
C GLY A 168 -11.25 0.86 -7.81
N THR A 169 -10.07 0.48 -7.40
CA THR A 169 -9.83 -0.37 -6.23
C THR A 169 -8.96 0.35 -5.21
N ILE A 170 -9.34 0.28 -3.94
CA ILE A 170 -8.48 0.68 -2.82
C ILE A 170 -7.90 -0.55 -2.13
N LEU A 171 -6.63 -0.50 -1.81
CA LEU A 171 -5.87 -1.54 -1.16
C LEU A 171 -5.26 -1.03 0.13
N LEU A 172 -5.73 -1.55 1.25
CA LEU A 172 -5.23 -1.24 2.58
C LEU A 172 -4.50 -2.48 3.13
N LEU A 173 -3.20 -2.36 3.37
CA LEU A 173 -2.34 -3.41 3.92
C LEU A 173 -1.69 -2.91 5.19
N GLU A 174 -1.89 -3.62 6.29
CA GLU A 174 -1.36 -3.24 7.59
C GLU A 174 -0.72 -4.43 8.31
N PRO A 175 0.18 -4.19 9.28
CA PRO A 175 0.75 -5.26 10.08
C PRO A 175 -0.32 -6.08 10.80
N ALA A 176 -0.11 -7.41 10.87
CA ALA A 176 -1.03 -8.34 11.49
C ALA A 176 -0.90 -8.35 13.02
N ASP A 177 -0.97 -7.20 13.66
CA ASP A 177 -1.12 -7.07 15.11
C ASP A 177 -2.54 -6.64 15.49
N ARG A 178 -2.86 -6.75 16.78
CA ARG A 178 -4.22 -6.51 17.26
C ARG A 178 -4.69 -5.07 17.06
N ASN A 179 -3.84 -4.09 17.36
CA ASN A 179 -4.25 -2.69 17.36
C ASN A 179 -4.45 -2.19 15.93
N THR A 180 -3.48 -2.45 15.08
CA THR A 180 -3.53 -2.11 13.65
C THR A 180 -4.70 -2.79 12.93
N ALA A 181 -5.01 -4.05 13.31
CA ALA A 181 -6.17 -4.75 12.76
C ALA A 181 -7.51 -4.15 13.22
N ILE A 182 -7.58 -3.57 14.42
CA ILE A 182 -8.77 -2.82 14.89
C ILE A 182 -8.96 -1.56 14.06
N GLU A 183 -7.92 -0.75 13.91
CA GLU A 183 -7.93 0.48 13.11
C GLU A 183 -8.34 0.21 11.66
N LEU A 184 -7.72 -0.80 11.03
CA LEU A 184 -8.07 -1.18 9.66
C LEU A 184 -9.54 -1.56 9.52
N ARG A 185 -10.11 -2.21 10.54
CA ARG A 185 -11.52 -2.56 10.56
C ARG A 185 -12.42 -1.35 10.79
N GLU A 186 -11.99 -0.35 11.54
CA GLU A 186 -12.70 0.93 11.68
C GLU A 186 -12.76 1.66 10.34
N ILE A 187 -11.64 1.74 9.63
CA ILE A 187 -11.58 2.30 8.27
C ILE A 187 -12.53 1.53 7.33
N GLU A 188 -12.44 0.20 7.31
CA GLU A 188 -13.31 -0.65 6.48
C GLU A 188 -14.79 -0.34 6.72
N ARG A 189 -15.20 -0.23 7.99
CA ARG A 189 -16.59 0.03 8.34
C ARG A 189 -17.06 1.44 7.95
N ALA A 190 -16.18 2.44 8.11
CA ALA A 190 -16.48 3.80 7.71
C ALA A 190 -16.72 3.85 6.19
N ILE A 191 -15.80 3.29 5.41
CA ILE A 191 -15.91 3.29 3.95
C ILE A 191 -17.10 2.45 3.46
N ALA A 192 -17.21 1.20 3.89
CA ALA A 192 -18.28 0.30 3.42
C ALA A 192 -19.66 0.59 4.01
N GLY A 193 -19.74 1.31 5.13
CA GLY A 193 -20.99 1.69 5.79
C GLY A 193 -21.39 3.15 5.56
N GLY A 194 -20.53 3.95 4.90
CA GLY A 194 -20.77 5.34 4.57
C GLY A 194 -21.65 5.55 3.35
N ASP A 195 -21.65 6.76 2.81
CA ASP A 195 -22.38 7.13 1.59
C ASP A 195 -21.69 6.66 0.30
N THR A 196 -20.78 5.69 0.40
CA THR A 196 -20.04 5.12 -0.73
C THR A 196 -20.66 3.81 -1.19
N ASP A 197 -20.63 3.53 -2.50
CA ASP A 197 -21.01 2.24 -3.06
C ASP A 197 -19.87 1.20 -2.97
N ALA A 198 -18.96 1.36 -2.02
CA ALA A 198 -17.78 0.52 -1.88
C ALA A 198 -18.15 -0.91 -1.45
N THR A 199 -17.53 -1.88 -2.13
CA THR A 199 -17.68 -3.31 -1.82
C THR A 199 -16.36 -3.88 -1.33
N VAL A 200 -16.37 -4.57 -0.19
CA VAL A 200 -15.17 -5.21 0.34
C VAL A 200 -14.95 -6.56 -0.34
N TYR A 201 -13.88 -6.67 -1.11
CA TYR A 201 -13.51 -7.89 -1.82
C TYR A 201 -12.71 -8.87 -0.97
N ALA A 202 -11.89 -8.38 -0.06
CA ALA A 202 -11.08 -9.19 0.84
C ALA A 202 -10.88 -8.46 2.18
N PRO A 203 -10.86 -9.19 3.30
CA PRO A 203 -11.08 -10.63 3.37
C PRO A 203 -12.54 -11.02 3.04
N THR A 204 -12.70 -12.11 2.28
CA THR A 204 -14.05 -12.61 1.90
C THR A 204 -14.75 -13.35 3.04
N LEU A 205 -13.97 -13.92 3.96
CA LEU A 205 -14.49 -14.57 5.16
C LEU A 205 -14.36 -13.63 6.35
N ARG A 206 -15.48 -13.28 6.93
CA ARG A 206 -15.59 -12.46 8.13
C ARG A 206 -16.21 -13.30 9.24
N LEU A 207 -15.35 -13.80 10.15
CA LEU A 207 -15.80 -14.66 11.24
C LEU A 207 -16.64 -13.91 12.28
N TRP A 208 -16.51 -12.58 12.30
CA TRP A 208 -17.20 -11.72 13.25
C TRP A 208 -17.97 -10.60 12.54
N ASP A 209 -18.72 -10.96 11.54
CA ASP A 209 -19.62 -10.02 10.88
C ASP A 209 -20.59 -9.43 11.91
N GLY A 210 -20.68 -8.11 11.95
CA GLY A 210 -21.48 -7.38 12.94
C GLY A 210 -20.83 -7.22 14.33
N ALA A 211 -19.66 -7.80 14.60
CA ALA A 211 -18.92 -7.55 15.84
C ALA A 211 -18.21 -6.18 15.82
N GLU A 212 -17.96 -5.62 17.01
CA GLU A 212 -17.26 -4.35 17.11
C GLU A 212 -15.76 -4.51 16.85
N PRO A 213 -15.04 -3.45 16.38
CA PRO A 213 -13.62 -3.52 16.05
C PRO A 213 -12.72 -4.00 17.19
N ASP A 214 -13.06 -3.68 18.43
CA ASP A 214 -12.29 -4.02 19.63
C ASP A 214 -12.58 -5.42 20.19
N ASP A 215 -13.46 -6.19 19.54
CA ASP A 215 -13.79 -7.55 19.94
C ASP A 215 -12.55 -8.46 19.95
N ARG A 216 -12.59 -9.46 20.84
CA ARG A 216 -11.54 -10.47 20.90
C ARG A 216 -11.74 -11.53 19.83
N GLY A 217 -10.66 -12.13 19.40
CA GLY A 217 -10.72 -13.24 18.47
C GLY A 217 -10.46 -12.82 17.03
N TRP A 218 -9.22 -12.50 16.77
CA TRP A 218 -8.73 -12.18 15.43
C TRP A 218 -8.24 -13.43 14.73
N SER A 219 -8.54 -13.54 13.44
CA SER A 219 -8.01 -14.56 12.58
C SER A 219 -7.19 -13.92 11.47
N PHE A 220 -5.97 -14.41 11.31
CA PHE A 220 -5.07 -13.98 10.23
C PHE A 220 -4.83 -15.17 9.30
N ASP A 221 -4.79 -14.89 7.99
CA ASP A 221 -4.34 -15.90 7.03
C ASP A 221 -2.81 -15.96 7.06
N VAL A 222 -2.29 -17.08 7.55
CA VAL A 222 -0.85 -17.30 7.61
C VAL A 222 -0.41 -17.96 6.30
N ARG A 223 0.46 -17.27 5.57
CA ARG A 223 1.05 -17.74 4.30
C ARG A 223 2.51 -18.12 4.49
N PRO A 224 2.81 -19.33 5.02
CA PRO A 224 4.18 -19.74 5.28
C PRO A 224 5.01 -19.95 4.00
N GLU A 225 4.34 -20.11 2.87
CA GLU A 225 4.93 -20.29 1.54
C GLU A 225 5.36 -18.97 0.87
N ILE A 226 5.14 -17.82 1.52
CA ILE A 226 5.59 -16.53 0.98
C ILE A 226 7.11 -16.57 0.80
N ALA A 227 7.54 -16.55 -0.46
CA ALA A 227 8.94 -16.42 -0.82
C ALA A 227 9.37 -14.96 -0.69
N VAL A 228 10.19 -14.69 0.31
CA VAL A 228 10.82 -13.37 0.47
C VAL A 228 12.19 -13.43 -0.24
N PRO A 229 12.52 -12.41 -1.08
CA PRO A 229 13.83 -12.32 -1.71
C PRO A 229 14.98 -12.37 -0.68
N ALA A 230 16.07 -13.06 -1.01
CA ALA A 230 17.18 -13.31 -0.09
C ALA A 230 18.08 -12.07 0.09
#